data_aa72fefe27a07c38bc3650da89c9ec56
#
_entry.id   aa72fefe27a07c38bc3650da89c9ec56
#
_cell.length_a   1.000
_cell.length_b   1.000
_cell.length_c   1.000
_cell.angle_alpha   90.00
_cell.angle_beta   90.00
_cell.angle_gamma   90.00
#
_symmetry.space_group_name_H-M   'P 1'
#
loop_
_entity.id
_entity.type
_entity.pdbx_description
1 polymer ?
#
loop_
_entity_poly.entity_id
_entity_poly.type
_entity_poly.pdbx_seq_one_letter_code
_entity_poly.pdbx_strand_id
1 'polypeptide(L)'
;MSIGKIPAPLLRFKTTADLIGRTAGGKTEVVLHDLADPLHSVVYVVNGTVTDRRVGQGLRHLVTEMLTAQAQGTDLLPTWWYRYQTKLIRCTTKLLRDETGKLVGALCVNEDVTAELAEFNVLKAKLPGLTTVEIPVPAENGILW
;
A
#
# COMPACT_ATOMS: atom_id res chain seq x y z
N MET A 1 -18.38 0.06 14.39
CA MET A 1 -17.23 0.51 13.61
C MET A 1 -17.21 2.03 13.62
N SER A 2 -16.23 2.61 14.27
CA SER A 2 -16.09 4.06 14.26
C SER A 2 -15.61 4.47 12.87
N ILE A 3 -16.49 5.03 12.07
CA ILE A 3 -16.10 5.61 10.80
C ILE A 3 -15.58 7.00 11.14
N GLY A 4 -14.26 7.18 11.11
CA GLY A 4 -13.68 8.50 11.15
C GLY A 4 -14.28 9.32 10.01
N LYS A 5 -14.49 10.58 10.25
CA LYS A 5 -15.01 11.47 9.21
C LYS A 5 -13.95 11.62 8.11
N ILE A 6 -14.27 11.20 6.90
CA ILE A 6 -13.38 11.39 5.76
C ILE A 6 -13.43 12.88 5.35
N PRO A 7 -12.29 13.57 5.29
CA PRO A 7 -12.23 14.95 4.84
C PRO A 7 -12.84 15.12 3.45
N ALA A 8 -13.52 16.23 3.22
CA ALA A 8 -14.23 16.49 1.97
C ALA A 8 -13.37 16.29 0.70
N PRO A 9 -12.09 16.72 0.64
CA PRO A 9 -11.26 16.49 -0.55
C PRO A 9 -10.97 15.03 -0.86
N LEU A 10 -11.12 14.14 0.14
CA LEU A 10 -10.83 12.71 0.01
C LEU A 10 -12.08 11.85 -0.13
N LEU A 11 -13.25 12.40 0.15
CA LEU A 11 -14.50 11.62 0.18
C LEU A 11 -14.80 10.93 -1.16
N ARG A 12 -14.47 11.58 -2.27
CA ARG A 12 -14.68 11.03 -3.63
C ARG A 12 -13.87 9.76 -3.89
N PHE A 13 -12.81 9.49 -3.12
CA PHE A 13 -11.96 8.32 -3.29
C PHE A 13 -12.44 7.11 -2.51
N LYS A 14 -13.45 7.28 -1.66
CA LYS A 14 -14.01 6.18 -0.86
C LYS A 14 -14.55 5.05 -1.74
N THR A 15 -15.34 5.38 -2.75
CA THR A 15 -15.92 4.36 -3.65
C THR A 15 -14.86 3.69 -4.50
N THR A 16 -13.80 4.38 -4.85
CA THR A 16 -12.64 3.79 -5.54
C THR A 16 -11.95 2.75 -4.64
N ALA A 17 -11.75 3.08 -3.38
CA ALA A 17 -11.21 2.12 -2.40
C ALA A 17 -12.11 0.88 -2.26
N ASP A 18 -13.41 1.09 -2.15
CA ASP A 18 -14.40 0.00 -2.08
C ASP A 18 -14.34 -0.89 -3.33
N LEU A 19 -14.24 -0.29 -4.52
CA LEU A 19 -14.15 -1.02 -5.78
C LEU A 19 -12.91 -1.91 -5.81
N ILE A 20 -11.77 -1.38 -5.46
CA ILE A 20 -10.51 -2.13 -5.45
C ILE A 20 -10.60 -3.29 -4.46
N GLY A 21 -11.02 -3.02 -3.23
CA GLY A 21 -11.11 -4.04 -2.18
C GLY A 21 -12.09 -5.15 -2.52
N ARG A 22 -13.20 -4.79 -3.17
CA ARG A 22 -14.24 -5.74 -3.57
C ARG A 22 -13.80 -6.64 -4.72
N THR A 23 -13.14 -6.06 -5.73
CA THR A 23 -12.67 -6.81 -6.90
C THR A 23 -11.44 -7.66 -6.62
N ALA A 24 -10.51 -7.16 -5.80
CA ALA A 24 -9.25 -7.85 -5.52
C ALA A 24 -9.38 -8.95 -4.45
N GLY A 25 -10.40 -8.87 -3.60
CA GLY A 25 -10.64 -9.90 -2.57
C GLY A 25 -9.99 -9.63 -1.23
N GLY A 26 -10.21 -10.55 -0.27
CA GLY A 26 -9.88 -10.36 1.14
C GLY A 26 -8.41 -10.29 1.49
N LYS A 27 -7.51 -10.66 0.58
CA LYS A 27 -6.05 -10.54 0.75
C LYS A 27 -5.51 -9.17 0.29
N THR A 28 -6.38 -8.29 -0.14
CA THR A 28 -6.02 -6.94 -0.60
C THR A 28 -6.68 -5.91 0.30
N GLU A 29 -5.85 -5.15 0.97
CA GLU A 29 -6.25 -4.06 1.85
C GLU A 29 -6.09 -2.75 1.11
N VAL A 30 -7.07 -1.86 1.26
CA VAL A 30 -6.98 -0.52 0.71
C VAL A 30 -7.05 0.49 1.85
N VAL A 31 -6.10 1.40 1.89
CA VAL A 31 -6.00 2.41 2.93
C VAL A 31 -6.01 3.80 2.31
N LEU A 32 -6.92 4.63 2.76
CA LEU A 32 -7.00 6.03 2.37
C LEU A 32 -6.38 6.88 3.47
N HIS A 33 -5.38 7.67 3.11
CA HIS A 33 -4.66 8.55 4.02
C HIS A 33 -4.99 10.01 3.78
N ASP A 34 -5.17 10.75 4.86
CA ASP A 34 -5.22 12.21 4.89
C ASP A 34 -3.83 12.74 5.23
N LEU A 35 -3.20 13.43 4.28
CA LEU A 35 -1.86 13.97 4.48
C LEU A 35 -1.84 15.29 5.27
N ALA A 36 -3.00 15.86 5.56
CA ALA A 36 -3.08 17.03 6.46
C ALA A 36 -2.82 16.66 7.93
N ASP A 37 -2.99 15.37 8.28
CA ASP A 37 -2.74 14.88 9.63
C ASP A 37 -1.91 13.58 9.58
N PRO A 38 -0.59 13.68 9.38
CA PRO A 38 0.25 12.50 9.20
C PRO A 38 0.25 11.52 10.38
N LEU A 39 0.04 12.00 11.58
CA LEU A 39 0.03 11.16 12.79
C LEU A 39 -1.25 10.34 12.93
N HIS A 40 -2.33 10.75 12.27
CA HIS A 40 -3.64 10.09 12.29
C HIS A 40 -4.20 10.00 10.86
N SER A 41 -3.34 9.70 9.90
CA SER A 41 -3.64 9.85 8.47
C SER A 41 -4.66 8.85 7.95
N VAL A 42 -4.81 7.69 8.57
CA VAL A 42 -5.75 6.66 8.09
C VAL A 42 -7.18 7.12 8.36
N VAL A 43 -7.92 7.38 7.28
CA VAL A 43 -9.31 7.86 7.37
C VAL A 43 -10.33 6.85 6.85
N TYR A 44 -9.90 5.86 6.07
CA TYR A 44 -10.74 4.80 5.57
C TYR A 44 -9.93 3.55 5.26
N VAL A 45 -10.49 2.37 5.58
CA VAL A 45 -9.82 1.09 5.36
C VAL A 45 -10.81 0.08 4.80
N VAL A 46 -10.40 -0.65 3.77
CA VAL A 46 -11.13 -1.80 3.24
C VAL A 46 -10.25 -3.04 3.45
N ASN A 47 -10.81 -4.13 3.96
CA ASN A 47 -10.10 -5.38 4.25
C ASN A 47 -8.88 -5.18 5.17
N GLY A 48 -9.05 -4.46 6.27
CA GLY A 48 -7.97 -4.02 7.16
C GLY A 48 -7.22 -5.11 7.91
N THR A 49 -7.63 -6.37 7.81
CA THR A 49 -6.94 -7.50 8.47
C THR A 49 -5.62 -7.88 7.79
N VAL A 50 -5.34 -7.41 6.59
CA VAL A 50 -4.10 -7.72 5.87
C VAL A 50 -2.88 -7.21 6.63
N THR A 51 -2.88 -5.94 7.03
CA THR A 51 -1.80 -5.36 7.86
C THR A 51 -2.32 -4.71 9.14
N ASP A 52 -3.51 -5.07 9.59
CA ASP A 52 -4.14 -4.58 10.81
C ASP A 52 -4.28 -3.05 10.84
N ARG A 53 -4.55 -2.46 9.70
CA ARG A 53 -4.75 -1.01 9.61
C ARG A 53 -6.12 -0.61 10.15
N ARG A 54 -6.14 0.49 10.87
CA ARG A 54 -7.35 1.04 11.48
C ARG A 54 -7.40 2.54 11.31
N VAL A 55 -8.61 3.06 11.17
CA VAL A 55 -8.84 4.50 11.16
C VAL A 55 -8.21 5.15 12.39
N GLY A 56 -7.51 6.25 12.19
CA GLY A 56 -6.81 7.00 13.24
C GLY A 56 -5.33 6.68 13.38
N GLN A 57 -4.84 5.61 12.76
CA GLN A 57 -3.40 5.34 12.72
C GLN A 57 -2.67 6.31 11.79
N GLY A 58 -1.37 6.43 11.96
CA GLY A 58 -0.53 7.32 11.17
C GLY A 58 0.16 6.65 10.00
N LEU A 59 0.92 7.45 9.26
CA LEU A 59 1.83 6.98 8.23
C LEU A 59 2.95 6.19 8.88
N ARG A 60 3.32 5.05 8.26
CA ARG A 60 4.43 4.22 8.73
C ARG A 60 5.70 4.43 7.93
N HIS A 61 5.61 4.45 6.59
CA HIS A 61 6.79 4.34 5.72
C HIS A 61 6.78 5.28 4.52
N LEU A 62 5.73 6.05 4.30
CA LEU A 62 5.51 6.71 3.01
C LEU A 62 6.17 8.08 2.85
N VAL A 63 6.75 8.65 3.89
CA VAL A 63 7.19 10.07 3.84
C VAL A 63 8.30 10.29 2.82
N THR A 64 9.33 9.44 2.82
CA THR A 64 10.46 9.55 1.88
C THR A 64 9.99 9.33 0.45
N GLU A 65 9.15 8.32 0.22
CA GLU A 65 8.60 7.99 -1.08
C GLU A 65 7.73 9.11 -1.63
N MET A 66 6.91 9.70 -0.79
CA MET A 66 6.08 10.85 -1.18
C MET A 66 6.93 12.05 -1.59
N LEU A 67 7.98 12.35 -0.85
CA LEU A 67 8.90 13.43 -1.18
C LEU A 67 9.62 13.18 -2.50
N THR A 68 10.07 11.95 -2.72
CA THR A 68 10.73 11.54 -3.97
C THR A 68 9.77 11.65 -5.16
N ALA A 69 8.55 11.12 -5.02
CA ALA A 69 7.54 11.19 -6.07
C ALA A 69 7.14 12.63 -6.41
N GLN A 70 7.01 13.46 -5.40
CA GLN A 70 6.70 14.88 -5.56
C GLN A 70 7.80 15.59 -6.35
N ALA A 71 9.07 15.30 -6.05
CA ALA A 71 10.23 15.85 -6.77
C ALA A 71 10.28 15.37 -8.22
N GLN A 72 9.82 14.15 -8.52
CA GLN A 72 9.78 13.56 -9.86
C GLN A 72 8.52 13.91 -10.64
N GLY A 73 7.54 14.57 -10.02
CA GLY A 73 6.29 14.95 -10.66
C GLY A 73 5.36 13.78 -10.98
N THR A 74 5.50 12.64 -10.31
CA THR A 74 4.63 11.47 -10.46
C THR A 74 3.75 11.28 -9.24
N ASP A 75 2.50 10.86 -9.46
CA ASP A 75 1.56 10.54 -8.39
C ASP A 75 1.45 9.04 -8.12
N LEU A 76 1.90 8.19 -9.05
CA LEU A 76 1.96 6.75 -8.84
C LEU A 76 3.37 6.38 -8.40
N LEU A 77 3.50 5.91 -7.17
CA LEU A 77 4.79 5.50 -6.62
C LEU A 77 5.23 4.15 -7.18
N PRO A 78 6.55 3.89 -7.29
CA PRO A 78 7.02 2.55 -7.58
C PRO A 78 6.48 1.54 -6.58
N THR A 79 6.12 0.34 -7.06
CA THR A 79 5.71 -0.75 -6.18
C THR A 79 6.85 -1.11 -5.24
N TRP A 80 6.54 -1.31 -3.98
CA TRP A 80 7.50 -1.69 -2.98
C TRP A 80 6.99 -2.85 -2.13
N TRP A 81 7.90 -3.50 -1.42
CA TRP A 81 7.64 -4.74 -0.71
C TRP A 81 8.09 -4.60 0.74
N TYR A 82 7.32 -5.15 1.65
CA TYR A 82 7.71 -5.20 3.05
C TYR A 82 7.13 -6.44 3.73
N ARG A 83 7.72 -6.77 4.87
CA ARG A 83 7.18 -7.81 5.72
C ARG A 83 6.33 -7.21 6.81
N TYR A 84 5.15 -7.79 6.98
CA TYR A 84 4.29 -7.52 8.11
C TYR A 84 4.02 -8.83 8.84
N GLN A 85 4.59 -8.99 10.05
CA GLN A 85 4.59 -10.28 10.75
C GLN A 85 5.20 -11.37 9.83
N THR A 86 4.46 -12.43 9.53
CA THR A 86 4.91 -13.50 8.63
C THR A 86 4.50 -13.30 7.17
N LYS A 87 3.84 -12.20 6.86
CA LYS A 87 3.30 -11.92 5.53
C LYS A 87 4.30 -11.13 4.69
N LEU A 88 4.37 -11.46 3.41
CA LEU A 88 4.99 -10.61 2.40
C LEU A 88 3.91 -9.71 1.79
N ILE A 89 4.11 -8.41 1.89
CA ILE A 89 3.16 -7.41 1.39
C ILE A 89 3.74 -6.69 0.17
N ARG A 90 2.96 -6.65 -0.89
CA ARG A 90 3.23 -5.79 -2.05
C ARG A 90 2.39 -4.53 -1.90
N CYS A 91 3.02 -3.37 -1.86
CA CYS A 91 2.35 -2.09 -1.70
C CYS A 91 2.44 -1.25 -2.97
N THR A 92 1.30 -0.78 -3.43
CA THR A 92 1.20 0.19 -4.51
C THR A 92 0.46 1.42 -3.98
N THR A 93 1.02 2.59 -4.18
CA THR A 93 0.49 3.84 -3.62
C THR A 93 0.30 4.87 -4.71
N LYS A 94 -0.84 5.54 -4.69
CA LYS A 94 -1.11 6.71 -5.50
C LYS A 94 -1.29 7.92 -4.61
N LEU A 95 -0.59 9.01 -4.92
CA LEU A 95 -0.82 10.30 -4.28
C LEU A 95 -2.09 10.94 -4.85
N LEU A 96 -2.86 11.58 -3.98
CA LEU A 96 -4.15 12.17 -4.31
C LEU A 96 -4.07 13.69 -4.21
N ARG A 97 -4.62 14.37 -5.21
CA ARG A 97 -4.63 15.82 -5.27
C ARG A 97 -6.06 16.34 -5.28
N ASP A 98 -6.24 17.55 -4.76
CA ASP A 98 -7.50 18.26 -4.86
C ASP A 98 -7.63 18.94 -6.25
N GLU A 99 -8.73 19.67 -6.46
CA GLU A 99 -9.02 20.35 -7.73
C GLU A 99 -7.99 21.43 -8.06
N THR A 100 -7.26 21.95 -7.08
CA THR A 100 -6.23 22.98 -7.28
C THR A 100 -4.85 22.36 -7.58
N GLY A 101 -4.73 21.03 -7.55
CA GLY A 101 -3.48 20.32 -7.72
C GLY A 101 -2.68 20.15 -6.43
N LYS A 102 -3.22 20.54 -5.28
CA LYS A 102 -2.57 20.38 -3.99
C LYS A 102 -2.62 18.91 -3.56
N LEU A 103 -1.49 18.41 -3.09
CA LEU A 103 -1.40 17.07 -2.51
C LEU A 103 -2.20 17.00 -1.20
N VAL A 104 -3.21 16.16 -1.13
CA VAL A 104 -4.12 16.07 0.02
C VAL A 104 -4.21 14.69 0.64
N GLY A 105 -3.83 13.66 -0.08
CA GLY A 105 -3.97 12.29 0.43
C GLY A 105 -3.12 11.27 -0.31
N ALA A 106 -3.26 10.03 0.11
CA ALA A 106 -2.66 8.89 -0.55
C ALA A 106 -3.61 7.68 -0.48
N LEU A 107 -3.65 6.91 -1.55
CA LEU A 107 -4.39 5.66 -1.62
C LEU A 107 -3.37 4.53 -1.72
N CYS A 108 -3.33 3.67 -0.71
CA CYS A 108 -2.41 2.54 -0.64
C CYS A 108 -3.17 1.24 -0.85
N VAL A 109 -2.65 0.39 -1.73
CA VAL A 109 -3.16 -0.97 -1.94
C VAL A 109 -2.09 -1.93 -1.44
N ASN A 110 -2.41 -2.66 -0.38
CA ASN A 110 -1.52 -3.63 0.25
C ASN A 110 -2.02 -5.04 -0.05
N GLU A 111 -1.23 -5.81 -0.76
CA GLU A 111 -1.59 -7.18 -1.14
C GLU A 111 -0.75 -8.18 -0.37
N ASP A 112 -1.39 -9.12 0.29
CA ASP A 112 -0.71 -10.27 0.90
C ASP A 112 -0.36 -11.27 -0.20
N VAL A 113 0.91 -11.34 -0.56
CA VAL A 113 1.42 -12.23 -1.61
C VAL A 113 2.27 -13.37 -1.03
N THR A 114 2.04 -13.72 0.22
CA THR A 114 2.78 -14.79 0.91
C THR A 114 2.63 -16.12 0.21
N ALA A 115 1.43 -16.47 -0.24
CA ALA A 115 1.18 -17.73 -0.97
C ALA A 115 1.95 -17.76 -2.30
N GLU A 116 1.94 -16.66 -3.03
CA GLU A 116 2.64 -16.53 -4.31
C GLU A 116 4.16 -16.64 -4.13
N LEU A 117 4.70 -16.09 -3.04
CA LEU A 117 6.12 -16.26 -2.70
C LEU A 117 6.45 -17.75 -2.44
N ALA A 118 5.60 -18.46 -1.73
CA ALA A 118 5.79 -19.88 -1.48
C ALA A 118 5.80 -20.69 -2.78
N GLU A 119 4.86 -20.41 -3.70
CA GLU A 119 4.82 -21.05 -5.02
C GLU A 119 6.09 -20.72 -5.83
N PHE A 120 6.50 -19.46 -5.82
CA PHE A 120 7.74 -19.04 -6.48
C PHE A 120 8.95 -19.80 -5.96
N ASN A 121 9.08 -19.95 -4.64
CA ASN A 121 10.19 -20.65 -4.03
C ASN A 121 10.20 -22.15 -4.40
N VAL A 122 9.04 -22.79 -4.50
CA VAL A 122 8.92 -24.17 -4.95
C VAL A 122 9.42 -24.32 -6.39
N LEU A 123 8.98 -23.44 -7.28
CA LEU A 123 9.40 -23.46 -8.69
C LEU A 123 10.88 -23.16 -8.83
N LYS A 124 11.39 -22.19 -8.09
CA LYS A 124 12.81 -21.84 -8.07
C LYS A 124 13.68 -23.02 -7.66
N ALA A 125 13.25 -23.78 -6.65
CA ALA A 125 13.97 -24.96 -6.19
C ALA A 125 13.98 -26.09 -7.23
N LYS A 126 12.95 -26.18 -8.06
CA LYS A 126 12.85 -27.16 -9.16
C LYS A 126 13.72 -26.82 -10.36
N LEU A 127 14.18 -25.61 -10.48
CA LEU A 127 14.94 -25.10 -11.63
C LEU A 127 16.30 -24.55 -11.19
N PRO A 128 17.14 -25.36 -10.55
CA PRO A 128 18.44 -24.91 -10.05
C PRO A 128 19.32 -24.46 -11.21
N GLY A 129 20.00 -23.34 -11.04
CA GLY A 129 20.89 -22.78 -12.05
C GLY A 129 20.18 -21.99 -13.17
N LEU A 130 18.85 -21.98 -13.20
CA LEU A 130 18.10 -21.11 -14.09
C LEU A 130 18.16 -19.68 -13.56
N THR A 131 18.87 -18.80 -14.27
CA THR A 131 18.96 -17.38 -13.90
C THR A 131 18.03 -16.60 -14.82
N THR A 132 17.02 -16.01 -14.23
CA THR A 132 16.16 -15.01 -14.88
C THR A 132 16.39 -13.68 -14.20
N VAL A 133 15.50 -12.71 -14.39
CA VAL A 133 15.59 -11.40 -13.75
C VAL A 133 15.76 -11.54 -12.24
N GLU A 134 16.66 -10.76 -11.64
CA GLU A 134 16.77 -10.68 -10.18
C GLU A 134 15.44 -10.23 -9.58
N ILE A 135 14.88 -11.08 -8.74
CA ILE A 135 13.70 -10.74 -7.96
C ILE A 135 14.17 -10.36 -6.57
N PRO A 136 13.85 -9.13 -6.09
CA PRO A 136 14.27 -8.71 -4.77
C PRO A 136 13.72 -9.66 -3.71
N VAL A 137 14.57 -10.11 -2.79
CA VAL A 137 14.15 -10.86 -1.62
C VAL A 137 13.96 -9.87 -0.47
N PRO A 138 12.77 -9.80 0.14
CA PRO A 138 12.55 -8.89 1.26
C PRO A 138 13.50 -9.21 2.42
N ALA A 139 14.20 -8.20 2.91
CA ALA A 139 14.89 -8.32 4.18
C ALA A 139 13.84 -8.43 5.31
N GLU A 140 14.15 -9.24 6.33
CA GLU A 140 13.31 -9.29 7.52
C GLU A 140 13.18 -7.89 8.10
N ASN A 141 11.95 -7.39 8.29
CA ASN A 141 11.65 -6.03 8.75
C ASN A 141 12.16 -4.90 7.84
N GLY A 142 12.52 -5.20 6.61
CA GLY A 142 12.97 -4.22 5.62
C GLY A 142 11.94 -3.93 4.55
N ILE A 143 12.06 -2.73 3.96
CA ILE A 143 11.33 -2.33 2.75
C ILE A 143 12.28 -2.55 1.59
N LEU A 144 11.81 -3.23 0.56
CA LEU A 144 12.55 -3.42 -0.69
C LEU A 144 11.95 -2.55 -1.79
N TRP A 145 12.82 -1.95 -2.49
CA TRP A 145 12.54 -1.09 -3.66
C TRP A 145 12.71 -1.85 -4.96
#